data_4870ad7971e7add83046fe2d0ab8ba3c
#
_entry.id   4870ad7971e7add83046fe2d0ab8ba3c
#
_cell.length_a   1.000
_cell.length_b   1.000
_cell.length_c   1.000
_cell.angle_alpha   90.00
_cell.angle_beta   90.00
_cell.angle_gamma   90.00
#
_symmetry.space_group_name_H-M   'P 1'
#
loop_
_entity.id
_entity.type
_entity.pdbx_description
1 polymer ?
#
loop_
_entity_poly.entity_id
_entity_poly.type
_entity_poly.pdbx_seq_one_letter_code
_entity_poly.pdbx_strand_id
1 'polypeptide(L)'
;FHLKEFADALEKIQIKAKVVFDADYADGYPSRKLINWFQNDSKFKKLINEFKPDFIFVDRQRHFGLSAIKSKIPLIVHLRGDFWKEMKMAEETLYKSFPKNIALRKWDQIAKRIFAEAEIILPICKYLEKITNENVPNQKTDVFFEGVDASRWYKVDGMKLKHPCVGLVQRANWWGKTSEMLILKKVLEKLPDVQFYWAGHG
;
A
#
# COMPACT_ATOMS: atom_id res chain seq x y z
N PHE A 1 0.48 -5.17 9.71
CA PHE A 1 0.99 -4.77 11.05
C PHE A 1 0.74 -3.28 11.31
N HIS A 2 1.18 -2.34 10.44
CA HIS A 2 1.04 -0.89 10.64
C HIS A 2 -0.40 -0.41 10.87
N LEU A 3 -1.39 -0.92 10.15
CA LEU A 3 -2.79 -0.54 10.37
C LEU A 3 -3.31 -0.97 11.75
N LYS A 4 -2.82 -2.09 12.30
CA LYS A 4 -3.17 -2.49 13.65
C LYS A 4 -2.56 -1.54 14.68
N GLU A 5 -1.28 -1.20 14.54
CA GLU A 5 -0.62 -0.24 15.42
C GLU A 5 -1.29 1.14 15.35
N PHE A 6 -1.73 1.55 14.16
CA PHE A 6 -2.51 2.77 13.99
C PHE A 6 -3.87 2.69 14.70
N ALA A 7 -4.61 1.59 14.55
CA ALA A 7 -5.87 1.40 15.26
C ALA A 7 -5.69 1.39 16.79
N ASP A 8 -4.65 0.68 17.27
CA ASP A 8 -4.33 0.65 18.71
C ASP A 8 -3.97 2.07 19.25
N ALA A 9 -3.35 2.91 18.40
CA ALA A 9 -3.06 4.30 18.75
C ALA A 9 -4.33 5.17 18.79
N LEU A 10 -5.27 4.95 17.86
CA LEU A 10 -6.57 5.64 17.85
C LEU A 10 -7.40 5.30 19.09
N GLU A 11 -7.38 4.04 19.53
CA GLU A 11 -8.09 3.62 20.74
C GLU A 11 -7.55 4.32 22.00
N LYS A 12 -6.25 4.60 22.07
CA LYS A 12 -5.66 5.37 23.20
C LYS A 12 -6.22 6.79 23.31
N ILE A 13 -6.69 7.36 22.22
CA ILE A 13 -7.34 8.69 22.19
C ILE A 13 -8.86 8.58 22.06
N GLN A 14 -9.43 7.44 22.45
CA GLN A 14 -10.87 7.16 22.49
C GLN A 14 -11.56 7.14 21.11
N ILE A 15 -10.82 6.95 20.04
CA ILE A 15 -11.38 6.71 18.70
C ILE A 15 -11.48 5.20 18.49
N LYS A 16 -12.72 4.70 18.40
CA LYS A 16 -13.00 3.28 18.17
C LYS A 16 -12.60 2.89 16.75
N ALA A 17 -11.67 1.96 16.61
CA ALA A 17 -11.19 1.48 15.33
C ALA A 17 -11.34 -0.03 15.16
N LYS A 18 -11.61 -0.50 13.93
CA LYS A 18 -11.67 -1.93 13.59
C LYS A 18 -10.88 -2.19 12.33
N VAL A 19 -9.81 -2.98 12.45
CA VAL A 19 -9.00 -3.41 11.30
C VAL A 19 -9.56 -4.68 10.71
N VAL A 20 -9.72 -4.70 9.39
CA VAL A 20 -10.21 -5.86 8.63
C VAL A 20 -9.35 -6.10 7.40
N PHE A 21 -9.33 -7.34 6.90
CA PHE A 21 -8.75 -7.65 5.60
C PHE A 21 -9.79 -7.38 4.50
N ASP A 22 -9.44 -6.53 3.54
CA ASP A 22 -10.31 -6.07 2.47
C ASP A 22 -10.97 -7.21 1.69
N ALA A 23 -10.21 -8.22 1.29
CA ALA A 23 -10.68 -9.35 0.50
C ALA A 23 -11.66 -10.29 1.25
N ASP A 24 -11.72 -10.24 2.58
CA ASP A 24 -12.67 -11.04 3.35
C ASP A 24 -14.08 -10.47 3.33
N TYR A 25 -14.21 -9.17 3.01
CA TYR A 25 -15.47 -8.43 3.08
C TYR A 25 -16.00 -7.98 1.72
N ALA A 26 -15.12 -7.68 0.77
CA ALA A 26 -15.52 -7.31 -0.58
C ALA A 26 -14.48 -7.79 -1.58
N ASP A 27 -14.91 -8.56 -2.58
CA ASP A 27 -14.06 -9.06 -3.64
C ASP A 27 -14.80 -8.97 -4.99
N GLY A 28 -14.09 -9.17 -6.08
CA GLY A 28 -14.63 -9.12 -7.43
C GLY A 28 -13.53 -9.34 -8.47
N TYR A 29 -13.91 -9.33 -9.75
CA TYR A 29 -12.92 -9.40 -10.84
C TYR A 29 -12.03 -8.13 -10.86
N PRO A 30 -10.71 -8.27 -10.99
CA PRO A 30 -9.94 -9.52 -11.11
C PRO A 30 -9.59 -10.15 -9.77
N SER A 31 -9.87 -11.44 -9.64
CA SER A 31 -9.51 -12.26 -8.49
C SER A 31 -8.91 -13.58 -8.96
N ARG A 32 -8.03 -14.18 -8.16
CA ARG A 32 -7.46 -15.51 -8.44
C ARG A 32 -8.50 -16.63 -8.36
N LYS A 33 -9.56 -16.42 -7.59
CA LYS A 33 -10.67 -17.37 -7.43
C LYS A 33 -11.80 -16.97 -8.37
N LEU A 34 -12.20 -17.84 -9.28
CA LEU A 34 -13.29 -17.60 -10.25
C LEU A 34 -14.61 -17.23 -9.56
N ILE A 35 -14.92 -17.87 -8.44
CA ILE A 35 -16.12 -17.57 -7.67
C ILE A 35 -16.19 -16.11 -7.19
N ASN A 36 -15.04 -15.47 -7.04
CA ASN A 36 -14.94 -14.08 -6.61
C ASN A 36 -14.96 -13.08 -7.78
N TRP A 37 -15.21 -13.55 -9.03
CA TRP A 37 -15.30 -12.64 -10.17
C TRP A 37 -16.57 -11.79 -10.17
N PHE A 38 -17.58 -12.25 -9.45
CA PHE A 38 -18.77 -11.46 -9.21
C PHE A 38 -18.58 -10.64 -7.94
N GLN A 39 -18.74 -9.32 -8.06
CA GLN A 39 -18.63 -8.44 -6.89
C GLN A 39 -19.66 -8.84 -5.84
N ASN A 40 -19.19 -9.21 -4.65
CA ASN A 40 -20.02 -9.52 -3.51
C ASN A 40 -19.64 -8.60 -2.34
N ASP A 41 -20.56 -7.77 -1.92
CA ASP A 41 -20.40 -6.81 -0.83
C ASP A 41 -21.34 -7.09 0.39
N SER A 42 -21.95 -8.28 0.46
CA SER A 42 -22.86 -8.64 1.53
C SER A 42 -22.20 -8.63 2.91
N LYS A 43 -20.99 -9.16 3.01
CA LYS A 43 -20.21 -9.13 4.26
C LYS A 43 -19.80 -7.70 4.63
N PHE A 44 -19.46 -6.88 3.63
CA PHE A 44 -19.17 -5.46 3.84
C PHE A 44 -20.40 -4.74 4.41
N LYS A 45 -21.59 -4.93 3.83
CA LYS A 45 -22.84 -4.33 4.33
C LYS A 45 -23.13 -4.74 5.77
N LYS A 46 -22.93 -6.03 6.07
CA LYS A 46 -23.09 -6.53 7.45
C LYS A 46 -22.13 -5.82 8.40
N LEU A 47 -20.84 -5.72 8.04
CA LEU A 47 -19.82 -5.02 8.82
C LEU A 47 -20.21 -3.58 9.11
N ILE A 48 -20.64 -2.83 8.08
CA ILE A 48 -21.04 -1.42 8.20
C ILE A 48 -22.26 -1.27 9.12
N ASN A 49 -23.27 -2.14 8.98
CA ASN A 49 -24.46 -2.10 9.83
C ASN A 49 -24.17 -2.42 11.31
N GLU A 50 -23.23 -3.31 11.57
CA GLU A 50 -22.82 -3.69 12.93
C GLU A 50 -21.91 -2.66 13.57
N PHE A 51 -20.91 -2.17 12.85
CA PHE A 51 -19.88 -1.28 13.39
C PHE A 51 -20.29 0.20 13.32
N LYS A 52 -21.09 0.60 12.32
CA LYS A 52 -21.56 1.97 12.05
C LYS A 52 -20.41 3.00 12.05
N PRO A 53 -19.44 2.85 11.18
CA PRO A 53 -18.27 3.75 11.16
C PRO A 53 -18.66 5.13 10.63
N ASP A 54 -18.03 6.17 11.18
CA ASP A 54 -18.14 7.56 10.71
C ASP A 54 -17.31 7.78 9.43
N PHE A 55 -16.23 7.01 9.27
CA PHE A 55 -15.39 7.00 8.06
C PHE A 55 -14.72 5.64 7.84
N ILE A 56 -14.25 5.42 6.62
CA ILE A 56 -13.54 4.22 6.22
C ILE A 56 -12.16 4.60 5.73
N PHE A 57 -11.12 3.96 6.28
CA PHE A 57 -9.73 4.16 5.91
C PHE A 57 -9.19 2.95 5.15
N VAL A 58 -8.63 3.17 3.95
CA VAL A 58 -8.07 2.10 3.12
C VAL A 58 -6.66 2.41 2.66
N ASP A 59 -5.78 1.41 2.63
CA ASP A 59 -4.42 1.51 2.06
C ASP A 59 -4.27 0.77 0.73
N ARG A 60 -5.39 0.31 0.16
CA ARG A 60 -5.44 -0.36 -1.14
C ARG A 60 -6.68 0.03 -1.93
N GLN A 61 -6.48 0.35 -3.20
CA GLN A 61 -7.53 0.78 -4.15
C GLN A 61 -8.15 -0.46 -4.82
N ARG A 62 -8.97 -1.22 -4.06
CA ARG A 62 -9.60 -2.47 -4.51
C ARG A 62 -11.11 -2.48 -4.25
N HIS A 63 -11.73 -3.63 -4.42
CA HIS A 63 -13.20 -3.81 -4.32
C HIS A 63 -13.80 -3.36 -2.99
N PHE A 64 -13.04 -3.45 -1.88
CA PHE A 64 -13.47 -2.90 -0.61
C PHE A 64 -13.70 -1.39 -0.70
N GLY A 65 -12.79 -0.65 -1.32
CA GLY A 65 -12.97 0.79 -1.57
C GLY A 65 -14.18 1.09 -2.46
N LEU A 66 -14.46 0.25 -3.50
CA LEU A 66 -15.69 0.39 -4.29
C LEU A 66 -16.96 0.20 -3.45
N SER A 67 -16.95 -0.74 -2.51
CA SER A 67 -18.09 -0.96 -1.61
C SER A 67 -18.22 0.19 -0.62
N ALA A 68 -17.09 0.76 -0.18
CA ALA A 68 -17.07 1.92 0.71
C ALA A 68 -17.75 3.15 0.05
N ILE A 69 -17.37 3.52 -1.17
CA ILE A 69 -18.02 4.64 -1.86
C ILE A 69 -19.52 4.41 -2.10
N LYS A 70 -19.95 3.17 -2.39
CA LYS A 70 -21.37 2.84 -2.51
C LYS A 70 -22.14 3.02 -1.20
N SER A 71 -21.49 2.89 -0.05
CA SER A 71 -22.12 3.06 1.27
C SER A 71 -22.37 4.52 1.63
N LYS A 72 -21.78 5.47 0.89
CA LYS A 72 -21.79 6.91 1.15
C LYS A 72 -21.15 7.31 2.49
N ILE A 73 -20.38 6.42 3.11
CA ILE A 73 -19.56 6.74 4.27
C ILE A 73 -18.26 7.38 3.74
N PRO A 74 -17.80 8.49 4.34
CA PRO A 74 -16.57 9.15 3.90
C PRO A 74 -15.40 8.18 3.81
N LEU A 75 -14.75 8.13 2.65
CA LEU A 75 -13.62 7.24 2.38
C LEU A 75 -12.31 8.02 2.40
N ILE A 76 -11.40 7.61 3.27
CA ILE A 76 -10.03 8.09 3.33
C ILE A 76 -9.13 7.07 2.64
N VAL A 77 -8.37 7.50 1.64
CA VAL A 77 -7.42 6.66 0.92
C VAL A 77 -6.01 6.98 1.36
N HIS A 78 -5.34 6.02 2.00
CA HIS A 78 -3.94 6.14 2.35
C HIS A 78 -3.06 5.62 1.21
N LEU A 79 -2.12 6.43 0.74
CA LEU A 79 -1.26 6.11 -0.40
C LEU A 79 0.20 5.95 0.07
N ARG A 80 0.69 4.69 0.07
CA ARG A 80 2.01 4.33 0.58
C ARG A 80 3.08 4.14 -0.50
N GLY A 81 2.70 4.19 -1.75
CA GLY A 81 3.59 4.01 -2.90
C GLY A 81 3.10 4.76 -4.11
N ASP A 82 3.98 4.90 -5.09
CA ASP A 82 3.64 5.50 -6.37
C ASP A 82 2.81 4.52 -7.20
N PHE A 83 1.48 4.58 -6.98
CA PHE A 83 0.51 3.71 -7.65
C PHE A 83 0.64 3.78 -9.18
N TRP A 84 0.81 4.94 -9.75
CA TRP A 84 0.87 5.14 -11.21
C TRP A 84 2.14 4.53 -11.80
N LYS A 85 3.29 4.74 -11.16
CA LYS A 85 4.55 4.09 -11.55
C LYS A 85 4.46 2.57 -11.40
N GLU A 86 3.86 2.08 -10.31
CA GLU A 86 3.65 0.65 -10.08
C GLU A 86 2.77 0.03 -11.17
N MET A 87 1.67 0.70 -11.56
CA MET A 87 0.79 0.22 -12.62
C MET A 87 1.49 0.18 -13.98
N LYS A 88 2.27 1.22 -14.33
CA LYS A 88 3.06 1.24 -15.55
C LYS A 88 4.09 0.13 -15.59
N MET A 89 4.85 -0.06 -14.52
CA MET A 89 5.82 -1.17 -14.43
C MET A 89 5.14 -2.54 -14.51
N ALA A 90 3.97 -2.71 -13.92
CA ALA A 90 3.21 -3.95 -14.00
C ALA A 90 2.75 -4.23 -15.44
N GLU A 91 2.32 -3.21 -16.19
CA GLU A 91 1.94 -3.32 -17.60
C GLU A 91 3.14 -3.75 -18.47
N GLU A 92 4.30 -3.18 -18.24
CA GLU A 92 5.51 -3.48 -19.01
C GLU A 92 6.12 -4.85 -18.68
N THR A 93 5.77 -5.44 -17.53
CA THR A 93 6.39 -6.69 -17.03
C THR A 93 5.38 -7.82 -16.85
N LEU A 94 4.75 -7.91 -15.68
CA LEU A 94 3.94 -9.06 -15.24
C LEU A 94 2.60 -9.17 -15.95
N TYR A 95 2.06 -8.05 -16.44
CA TYR A 95 0.72 -7.93 -17.03
C TYR A 95 0.75 -7.52 -18.50
N LYS A 96 1.87 -7.73 -19.19
CA LYS A 96 2.07 -7.35 -20.60
C LYS A 96 1.12 -8.08 -21.55
N SER A 97 0.82 -9.35 -21.29
CA SER A 97 0.06 -10.21 -22.20
C SER A 97 -1.38 -10.45 -21.76
N PHE A 98 -2.23 -10.83 -22.74
CA PHE A 98 -3.59 -11.31 -22.51
C PHE A 98 -3.56 -12.64 -21.69
N PRO A 99 -4.48 -12.89 -20.76
CA PRO A 99 -5.58 -12.01 -20.29
C PRO A 99 -5.19 -11.09 -19.12
N LYS A 100 -3.92 -11.11 -18.68
CA LYS A 100 -3.46 -10.37 -17.52
C LYS A 100 -3.58 -8.84 -17.67
N ASN A 101 -3.36 -8.35 -18.89
CA ASN A 101 -3.52 -6.92 -19.20
C ASN A 101 -4.94 -6.41 -18.98
N ILE A 102 -5.97 -7.25 -19.23
CA ILE A 102 -7.36 -6.89 -18.93
C ILE A 102 -7.57 -6.73 -17.41
N ALA A 103 -7.00 -7.65 -16.63
CA ALA A 103 -7.06 -7.56 -15.17
C ALA A 103 -6.40 -6.27 -14.65
N LEU A 104 -5.25 -5.89 -15.20
CA LEU A 104 -4.55 -4.67 -14.83
C LEU A 104 -5.38 -3.42 -15.15
N ARG A 105 -5.95 -3.35 -16.37
CA ARG A 105 -6.84 -2.25 -16.77
C ARG A 105 -8.06 -2.12 -15.85
N LYS A 106 -8.60 -3.27 -15.41
CA LYS A 106 -9.73 -3.26 -14.48
C LYS A 106 -9.32 -2.72 -13.10
N TRP A 107 -8.16 -3.10 -12.58
CA TRP A 107 -7.64 -2.53 -11.34
C TRP A 107 -7.37 -1.03 -11.44
N ASP A 108 -6.84 -0.56 -12.57
CA ASP A 108 -6.66 0.87 -12.83
C ASP A 108 -8.00 1.62 -12.82
N GLN A 109 -9.04 1.08 -13.49
CA GLN A 109 -10.38 1.65 -13.46
C GLN A 109 -10.98 1.73 -12.05
N ILE A 110 -10.79 0.67 -11.25
CA ILE A 110 -11.24 0.63 -9.85
C ILE A 110 -10.54 1.70 -9.03
N ALA A 111 -9.21 1.80 -9.16
CA ALA A 111 -8.43 2.77 -8.43
C ALA A 111 -8.79 4.22 -8.82
N LYS A 112 -8.93 4.51 -10.11
CA LYS A 112 -9.37 5.83 -10.61
C LYS A 112 -10.70 6.25 -10.01
N ARG A 113 -11.65 5.32 -9.95
CA ARG A 113 -12.94 5.59 -9.34
C ARG A 113 -12.83 5.86 -7.84
N ILE A 114 -12.03 5.05 -7.12
CA ILE A 114 -11.81 5.23 -5.69
C ILE A 114 -11.14 6.57 -5.40
N PHE A 115 -10.12 6.94 -6.17
CA PHE A 115 -9.46 8.23 -6.01
C PHE A 115 -10.40 9.40 -6.28
N ALA A 116 -11.25 9.30 -7.30
CA ALA A 116 -12.18 10.37 -7.66
C ALA A 116 -13.31 10.58 -6.65
N GLU A 117 -13.73 9.51 -5.95
CA GLU A 117 -14.85 9.54 -5.01
C GLU A 117 -14.39 9.53 -3.53
N ALA A 118 -13.07 9.53 -3.25
CA ALA A 118 -12.56 9.62 -1.89
C ALA A 118 -12.82 11.01 -1.29
N GLU A 119 -13.09 11.09 0.01
CA GLU A 119 -13.18 12.35 0.74
C GLU A 119 -11.83 13.07 0.78
N ILE A 120 -10.76 12.30 0.96
CA ILE A 120 -9.38 12.76 0.95
C ILE A 120 -8.42 11.62 0.61
N ILE A 121 -7.32 11.95 -0.08
CA ILE A 121 -6.19 11.05 -0.28
C ILE A 121 -5.06 11.50 0.63
N LEU A 122 -4.49 10.56 1.39
CA LEU A 122 -3.42 10.79 2.36
C LEU A 122 -2.12 10.09 1.93
N PRO A 123 -1.27 10.71 1.11
CA PRO A 123 0.06 10.20 0.81
C PRO A 123 0.98 10.20 2.02
N ILE A 124 1.88 9.21 2.13
CA ILE A 124 2.82 9.10 3.26
C ILE A 124 3.94 10.14 3.26
N CYS A 125 4.13 10.90 2.20
CA CYS A 125 5.20 11.91 2.11
C CYS A 125 4.91 12.96 1.04
N LYS A 126 5.61 14.08 1.12
CA LYS A 126 5.50 15.21 0.17
C LYS A 126 5.76 14.83 -1.30
N TYR A 127 6.66 13.88 -1.54
CA TYR A 127 6.91 13.37 -2.89
C TYR A 127 5.67 12.70 -3.48
N LEU A 128 5.02 11.81 -2.71
CA LEU A 128 3.79 11.16 -3.16
C LEU A 128 2.59 12.13 -3.23
N GLU A 129 2.52 13.13 -2.36
CA GLU A 129 1.51 14.18 -2.46
C GLU A 129 1.62 14.92 -3.81
N LYS A 130 2.84 15.31 -4.20
CA LYS A 130 3.08 15.94 -5.50
C LYS A 130 2.60 15.06 -6.66
N ILE A 131 3.00 13.78 -6.67
CA ILE A 131 2.58 12.82 -7.70
C ILE A 131 1.05 12.62 -7.69
N THR A 132 0.43 12.56 -6.52
CA THR A 132 -1.01 12.43 -6.39
C THR A 132 -1.71 13.63 -7.02
N ASN A 133 -1.28 14.85 -6.72
CA ASN A 133 -1.85 16.08 -7.27
C ASN A 133 -1.68 16.19 -8.80
N GLU A 134 -0.58 15.67 -9.34
CA GLU A 134 -0.36 15.59 -10.79
C GLU A 134 -1.33 14.63 -11.49
N ASN A 135 -1.71 13.53 -10.83
CA ASN A 135 -2.56 12.48 -11.42
C ASN A 135 -4.07 12.64 -11.10
N VAL A 136 -4.39 13.25 -9.96
CA VAL A 136 -5.78 13.53 -9.51
C VAL A 136 -5.90 14.95 -8.98
N PRO A 137 -5.76 15.96 -9.86
CA PRO A 137 -5.59 17.36 -9.46
C PRO A 137 -6.82 17.99 -8.76
N ASN A 138 -7.99 17.39 -8.93
CA ASN A 138 -9.24 17.89 -8.33
C ASN A 138 -9.54 17.24 -6.98
N GLN A 139 -8.66 16.38 -6.48
CA GLN A 139 -8.89 15.65 -5.25
C GLN A 139 -8.17 16.32 -4.07
N LYS A 140 -8.86 16.37 -2.93
CA LYS A 140 -8.25 16.84 -1.69
C LYS A 140 -7.12 15.91 -1.25
N THR A 141 -5.95 16.45 -0.97
CA THR A 141 -4.80 15.70 -0.46
C THR A 141 -4.21 16.38 0.77
N ASP A 142 -3.62 15.58 1.64
CA ASP A 142 -2.76 16.03 2.73
C ASP A 142 -1.78 14.92 3.08
N VAL A 143 -0.63 15.28 3.65
CA VAL A 143 0.40 14.27 3.98
C VAL A 143 0.10 13.64 5.33
N PHE A 144 0.01 12.32 5.33
CA PHE A 144 -0.12 11.52 6.54
C PHE A 144 1.12 10.65 6.74
N PHE A 145 2.06 11.12 7.56
CA PHE A 145 3.26 10.37 7.88
C PHE A 145 2.92 9.14 8.74
N GLU A 146 3.42 7.97 8.33
CA GLU A 146 3.34 6.80 9.18
C GLU A 146 4.21 6.99 10.42
N GLY A 147 3.61 6.77 11.58
CA GLY A 147 4.31 6.75 12.85
C GLY A 147 4.84 5.36 13.19
N VAL A 148 5.77 5.32 14.12
CA VAL A 148 6.25 4.09 14.74
C VAL A 148 6.15 4.23 16.27
N ASP A 149 5.87 3.13 16.95
CA ASP A 149 5.91 3.09 18.40
C ASP A 149 7.38 3.08 18.87
N ALA A 150 7.89 4.26 19.23
CA ALA A 150 9.29 4.45 19.63
C ALA A 150 9.69 3.60 20.83
N SER A 151 8.74 3.20 21.70
CA SER A 151 9.02 2.34 22.85
C SER A 151 9.50 0.93 22.45
N ARG A 152 9.23 0.51 21.22
CA ARG A 152 9.63 -0.78 20.62
C ARG A 152 10.98 -0.72 19.92
N TRP A 153 11.58 0.48 19.81
CA TRP A 153 12.86 0.71 19.13
C TRP A 153 13.92 1.08 20.18
N TYR A 154 14.73 0.11 20.55
CA TYR A 154 15.81 0.28 21.50
C TYR A 154 17.08 -0.39 20.97
N LYS A 155 18.22 0.13 21.42
CA LYS A 155 19.51 -0.46 21.07
C LYS A 155 19.63 -1.85 21.69
N VAL A 156 19.89 -2.85 20.90
CA VAL A 156 20.21 -4.21 21.32
C VAL A 156 21.64 -4.57 20.91
N ASP A 157 22.26 -5.48 21.62
CA ASP A 157 23.51 -6.11 21.17
C ASP A 157 23.20 -6.95 19.96
N GLY A 158 23.52 -6.39 18.79
CA GLY A 158 23.26 -7.02 17.50
C GLY A 158 24.48 -7.78 16.97
N MET A 159 24.34 -8.30 15.76
CA MET A 159 25.43 -8.93 15.04
C MET A 159 26.54 -7.91 14.80
N LYS A 160 27.79 -8.29 15.11
CA LYS A 160 28.97 -7.49 14.78
C LYS A 160 29.27 -7.66 13.29
N LEU A 161 29.05 -6.62 12.53
CA LEU A 161 29.33 -6.57 11.09
C LEU A 161 30.75 -6.09 10.86
N LYS A 162 31.40 -6.59 9.80
CA LYS A 162 32.69 -6.10 9.38
C LYS A 162 32.53 -4.70 8.77
N HIS A 163 33.34 -3.75 9.22
CA HIS A 163 33.32 -2.36 8.78
C HIS A 163 34.51 -2.00 7.90
N PRO A 164 34.39 -1.01 7.00
CA PRO A 164 33.15 -0.26 6.71
C PRO A 164 32.11 -1.09 5.99
N CYS A 165 30.83 -0.84 6.27
CA CYS A 165 29.75 -1.61 5.66
C CYS A 165 28.53 -0.76 5.28
N VAL A 166 27.78 -1.26 4.30
CA VAL A 166 26.47 -0.76 3.89
C VAL A 166 25.43 -1.86 4.11
N GLY A 167 24.37 -1.55 4.83
CA GLY A 167 23.26 -2.45 5.09
C GLY A 167 22.02 -2.06 4.33
N LEU A 168 21.31 -3.05 3.78
CA LEU A 168 20.02 -2.89 3.16
C LEU A 168 19.01 -3.84 3.79
N VAL A 169 17.88 -3.31 4.23
CA VAL A 169 16.77 -4.10 4.77
C VAL A 169 15.61 -4.02 3.79
N GLN A 170 15.48 -5.03 2.91
CA GLN A 170 14.44 -5.05 1.89
C GLN A 170 14.13 -6.47 1.41
N ARG A 171 12.83 -6.71 1.09
CA ARG A 171 12.44 -7.92 0.36
C ARG A 171 12.84 -7.83 -1.09
N ALA A 172 13.44 -8.90 -1.64
CA ALA A 172 13.88 -8.98 -3.04
C ALA A 172 12.84 -9.60 -3.98
N ASN A 173 11.67 -9.99 -3.48
CA ASN A 173 10.63 -10.68 -4.23
C ASN A 173 9.85 -9.81 -5.24
N TRP A 174 10.11 -8.51 -5.31
CA TRP A 174 9.53 -7.64 -6.31
C TRP A 174 10.61 -7.03 -7.22
N TRP A 175 10.67 -7.53 -8.43
CA TRP A 175 11.67 -7.16 -9.43
C TRP A 175 11.77 -5.65 -9.66
N GLY A 176 10.65 -4.93 -9.70
CA GLY A 176 10.66 -3.48 -9.88
C GLY A 176 11.51 -2.72 -8.86
N LYS A 177 11.44 -3.12 -7.58
CA LYS A 177 12.30 -2.54 -6.52
C LYS A 177 13.72 -3.09 -6.55
N THR A 178 13.86 -4.39 -6.83
CA THR A 178 15.16 -5.06 -6.82
C THR A 178 16.04 -4.60 -7.98
N SER A 179 15.46 -4.35 -9.17
CA SER A 179 16.20 -3.89 -10.33
C SER A 179 16.86 -2.52 -10.14
N GLU A 180 16.22 -1.61 -9.41
CA GLU A 180 16.80 -0.30 -9.08
C GLU A 180 18.07 -0.45 -8.21
N MET A 181 18.20 -1.54 -7.48
CA MET A 181 19.33 -1.80 -6.59
C MET A 181 20.55 -2.37 -7.32
N LEU A 182 20.40 -2.81 -8.57
CA LEU A 182 21.54 -3.25 -9.38
C LEU A 182 22.62 -2.18 -9.56
N ILE A 183 22.25 -0.89 -9.39
CA ILE A 183 23.21 0.21 -9.39
C ILE A 183 24.23 0.08 -8.24
N LEU A 184 23.85 -0.55 -7.12
CA LEU A 184 24.76 -0.78 -6.00
C LEU A 184 25.96 -1.62 -6.38
N LYS A 185 25.83 -2.55 -7.36
CA LYS A 185 26.95 -3.30 -7.88
C LYS A 185 28.07 -2.37 -8.37
N LYS A 186 27.73 -1.37 -9.19
CA LYS A 186 28.68 -0.39 -9.72
C LYS A 186 29.32 0.48 -8.63
N VAL A 187 28.59 0.74 -7.56
CA VAL A 187 29.11 1.49 -6.41
C VAL A 187 30.11 0.63 -5.63
N LEU A 188 29.75 -0.62 -5.34
CA LEU A 188 30.60 -1.54 -4.59
C LEU A 188 31.88 -1.93 -5.35
N GLU A 189 31.83 -2.03 -6.68
CA GLU A 189 33.01 -2.22 -7.52
C GLU A 189 34.04 -1.10 -7.35
N LYS A 190 33.58 0.12 -7.02
CA LYS A 190 34.46 1.28 -6.74
C LYS A 190 34.90 1.38 -5.29
N LEU A 191 34.31 0.60 -4.40
CA LEU A 191 34.53 0.61 -2.96
C LEU A 191 34.82 -0.82 -2.47
N PRO A 192 35.97 -1.44 -2.88
CA PRO A 192 36.24 -2.86 -2.64
C PRO A 192 36.40 -3.21 -1.16
N ASP A 193 36.75 -2.25 -0.31
CA ASP A 193 36.89 -2.44 1.13
C ASP A 193 35.55 -2.37 1.91
N VAL A 194 34.45 -1.95 1.24
CA VAL A 194 33.14 -1.83 1.85
C VAL A 194 32.37 -3.13 1.75
N GLN A 195 31.95 -3.68 2.88
CA GLN A 195 31.10 -4.87 2.93
C GLN A 195 29.64 -4.50 2.67
N PHE A 196 28.92 -5.32 1.89
CA PHE A 196 27.50 -5.16 1.65
C PHE A 196 26.72 -6.27 2.34
N TYR A 197 25.75 -5.87 3.15
CA TYR A 197 24.86 -6.78 3.86
C TYR A 197 23.41 -6.59 3.43
N TRP A 198 22.74 -7.66 3.13
CA TRP A 198 21.32 -7.66 2.79
C TRP A 198 20.52 -8.44 3.82
N ALA A 199 19.55 -7.79 4.47
CA ALA A 199 18.59 -8.42 5.35
C ALA A 199 17.19 -8.39 4.70
N GLY A 200 16.66 -9.56 4.34
CA GLY A 200 15.35 -9.71 3.72
C GLY A 200 15.19 -11.06 3.04
N HIS A 201 13.97 -11.34 2.58
CA HIS A 201 13.65 -12.54 1.82
C HIS A 201 13.57 -12.21 0.32
N GLY A 202 14.03 -13.12 -0.52
CA GLY A 202 13.96 -13.04 -1.97
C GLY A 202 13.59 -14.38 -2.57
#